data_7f6aaa88ea03f4e66dff22e52e8d4d2b
#
_entry.id   7f6aaa88ea03f4e66dff22e52e8d4d2b
#
_cell.length_a   1.000
_cell.length_b   1.000
_cell.length_c   1.000
_cell.angle_alpha   90.00
_cell.angle_beta   90.00
_cell.angle_gamma   90.00
#
_symmetry.space_group_name_H-M   'P 1'
#
loop_
_entity.id
_entity.type
_entity.pdbx_description
1 polymer ?
#
loop_
_entity_poly.entity_id
_entity_poly.type
_entity_poly.pdbx_seq_one_letter_code
_entity_poly.pdbx_strand_id
1 'polypeptide(L)'
;MEVLDKKRRVFVLGGGISKFAAERVDGSMRDWINEAVLEALEDSGTRIEDIEHSTTSYFSDHFDKQLKAGAIFHDNIGMCPKPNVRVEGGGGTGGLAIRNAYAYIMSGICDSMIIFGAENMGRHVPSDVAQQFIALASDTDWEVQVAGFYIAYYAIMMVAHMEKYGTKQEQFALVSVKNHRNAMHNPKAHYPMDITVDDVMNSKMITYPYKLLDNCLLSDGAACLIFATEEWAKKHSTAWGRKPTIELTGTGCGTDFMRMADRPYPDPGILHFRGKQEGAQMAYKMAGIKDPLKDLDCFEVHDAYSGVELVSYEDLGFCKPGESGKLMEKGVFDLGGELPTNTSGGLIGFGHPVGATGIAQGVEVLRQLRQEADPKRQVELNAKRGGMDSHGGTGTFCAINIFERRD
;
A
#
# COMPACT_ATOMS: atom_id res chain seq x y z
N MET A 1 18.78 -15.99 -25.30
CA MET A 1 17.76 -15.58 -24.32
C MET A 1 16.76 -16.72 -24.27
N GLU A 2 16.93 -17.63 -23.31
CA GLU A 2 15.98 -18.73 -23.12
C GLU A 2 14.61 -18.14 -22.81
N VAL A 3 13.59 -18.72 -23.42
CA VAL A 3 12.19 -18.34 -23.22
C VAL A 3 11.89 -18.46 -21.73
N LEU A 4 11.43 -17.36 -21.10
CA LEU A 4 10.95 -17.35 -19.72
C LEU A 4 10.11 -18.61 -19.48
N ASP A 5 10.50 -19.42 -18.49
CA ASP A 5 9.78 -20.65 -18.18
C ASP A 5 8.37 -20.31 -17.70
N LYS A 6 7.37 -20.53 -18.57
CA LYS A 6 5.95 -20.25 -18.28
C LYS A 6 5.39 -21.04 -17.08
N LYS A 7 6.17 -21.96 -16.52
CA LYS A 7 5.81 -22.74 -15.31
C LYS A 7 6.26 -22.07 -14.01
N ARG A 8 7.12 -21.03 -14.07
CA ARG A 8 7.62 -20.37 -12.89
C ARG A 8 6.50 -19.58 -12.21
N ARG A 9 6.33 -19.75 -10.91
CA ARG A 9 5.28 -19.12 -10.08
C ARG A 9 5.94 -18.46 -8.89
N VAL A 10 5.35 -17.37 -8.40
CA VAL A 10 5.86 -16.60 -7.26
C VAL A 10 4.89 -16.71 -6.10
N PHE A 11 5.37 -17.20 -4.97
CA PHE A 11 4.58 -17.39 -3.75
C PHE A 11 5.05 -16.44 -2.66
N VAL A 12 4.09 -15.99 -1.85
CA VAL A 12 4.35 -15.21 -0.64
C VAL A 12 4.46 -16.18 0.53
N LEU A 13 5.62 -16.26 1.13
CA LEU A 13 5.89 -17.25 2.17
C LEU A 13 5.60 -16.72 3.57
N GLY A 14 5.77 -15.44 3.81
CA GLY A 14 5.52 -14.83 5.11
C GLY A 14 5.62 -13.31 5.08
N GLY A 15 5.06 -12.69 6.11
CA GLY A 15 5.02 -11.25 6.25
C GLY A 15 5.15 -10.80 7.71
N GLY A 16 5.72 -9.62 7.90
CA GLY A 16 5.86 -8.99 9.21
C GLY A 16 5.71 -7.48 9.16
N ILE A 17 5.21 -6.90 10.24
CA ILE A 17 4.97 -5.46 10.38
C ILE A 17 5.38 -5.03 11.77
N SER A 18 6.20 -3.99 11.88
CA SER A 18 6.46 -3.34 13.16
C SER A 18 5.23 -2.54 13.62
N LYS A 19 5.16 -2.14 14.88
CA LYS A 19 4.14 -1.19 15.33
C LYS A 19 4.29 0.13 14.55
N PHE A 20 3.21 0.65 13.95
CA PHE A 20 3.18 2.00 13.39
C PHE A 20 2.79 3.00 14.47
N ALA A 21 3.43 4.17 14.49
CA ALA A 21 3.15 5.24 15.44
C ALA A 21 3.51 6.61 14.85
N ALA A 22 3.01 7.69 15.48
CA ALA A 22 3.36 9.06 15.10
C ALA A 22 4.85 9.31 15.25
N GLU A 23 5.43 8.78 16.31
CA GLU A 23 6.84 8.89 16.65
C GLU A 23 7.26 7.61 17.39
N ARG A 24 8.23 6.90 16.89
CA ARG A 24 8.81 5.74 17.55
C ARG A 24 10.11 6.12 18.25
N VAL A 25 10.04 6.20 19.60
CA VAL A 25 11.19 6.52 20.46
C VAL A 25 11.88 5.28 21.03
N ASP A 26 11.33 4.10 20.78
CA ASP A 26 11.73 2.80 21.31
C ASP A 26 12.81 2.10 20.47
N GLY A 27 13.48 2.81 19.60
CA GLY A 27 14.55 2.28 18.74
C GLY A 27 14.86 3.19 17.59
N SER A 28 15.61 2.68 16.65
CA SER A 28 15.92 3.29 15.35
C SER A 28 15.15 2.59 14.24
N MET A 29 15.17 3.13 13.04
CA MET A 29 14.60 2.49 11.86
C MET A 29 15.18 1.08 11.62
N ARG A 30 16.42 0.83 11.99
CA ARG A 30 17.06 -0.50 11.93
C ARG A 30 16.37 -1.51 12.85
N ASP A 31 16.01 -1.07 14.06
CA ASP A 31 15.34 -1.93 15.04
C ASP A 31 13.93 -2.28 14.55
N TRP A 32 13.21 -1.32 13.97
CA TRP A 32 11.87 -1.54 13.42
C TRP A 32 11.87 -2.46 12.19
N ILE A 33 12.90 -2.34 11.35
CA ILE A 33 13.12 -3.27 10.22
C ILE A 33 13.39 -4.67 10.76
N ASN A 34 14.24 -4.82 11.78
CA ASN A 34 14.50 -6.12 12.41
C ASN A 34 13.23 -6.73 13.01
N GLU A 35 12.37 -5.93 13.69
CA GLU A 35 11.06 -6.37 14.18
C GLU A 35 10.22 -6.98 13.06
N ALA A 36 10.08 -6.27 11.93
CA ALA A 36 9.29 -6.74 10.80
C ALA A 36 9.93 -7.96 10.08
N VAL A 37 11.25 -7.96 9.94
CA VAL A 37 11.99 -9.07 9.29
C VAL A 37 11.92 -10.34 10.12
N LEU A 38 12.10 -10.25 11.44
CA LEU A 38 12.04 -11.41 12.33
C LEU A 38 10.62 -12.02 12.32
N GLU A 39 9.57 -11.19 12.36
CA GLU A 39 8.18 -11.66 12.24
C GLU A 39 7.96 -12.37 10.88
N ALA A 40 8.47 -11.82 9.78
CA ALA A 40 8.34 -12.43 8.46
C ALA A 40 9.11 -13.74 8.31
N LEU A 41 10.30 -13.85 8.91
CA LEU A 41 11.10 -15.10 8.93
C LEU A 41 10.41 -16.18 9.76
N GLU A 42 9.86 -15.83 10.92
CA GLU A 42 9.07 -16.74 11.75
C GLU A 42 7.80 -17.21 11.01
N ASP A 43 7.05 -16.25 10.41
CA ASP A 43 5.83 -16.53 9.67
C ASP A 43 6.06 -17.45 8.47
N SER A 44 7.14 -17.25 7.73
CA SER A 44 7.52 -18.07 6.57
C SER A 44 8.22 -19.37 6.95
N GLY A 45 8.73 -19.50 8.16
CA GLY A 45 9.58 -20.61 8.59
C GLY A 45 10.86 -20.72 7.77
N THR A 46 11.43 -19.60 7.34
CA THR A 46 12.67 -19.53 6.55
C THR A 46 13.81 -18.92 7.36
N ARG A 47 15.03 -19.12 6.90
CA ARG A 47 16.23 -18.54 7.50
C ARG A 47 16.79 -17.46 6.57
N ILE A 48 17.27 -16.36 7.13
CA ILE A 48 17.83 -15.24 6.35
C ILE A 48 19.03 -15.66 5.49
N GLU A 49 19.81 -16.62 5.95
CA GLU A 49 20.98 -17.12 5.24
C GLU A 49 20.61 -17.88 3.94
N ASP A 50 19.41 -18.43 3.87
CA ASP A 50 18.95 -19.18 2.70
C ASP A 50 18.38 -18.26 1.61
N ILE A 51 17.88 -17.06 1.96
CA ILE A 51 17.30 -16.10 1.02
C ILE A 51 18.39 -15.53 0.10
N GLU A 52 18.13 -15.45 -1.20
CA GLU A 52 19.15 -15.16 -2.21
C GLU A 52 19.32 -13.66 -2.50
N HIS A 53 18.26 -12.87 -2.43
CA HIS A 53 18.24 -11.47 -2.86
C HIS A 53 17.37 -10.62 -1.94
N SER A 54 17.62 -9.30 -1.90
CA SER A 54 16.73 -8.37 -1.19
C SER A 54 16.35 -7.15 -2.01
N THR A 55 15.19 -6.56 -1.67
CA THR A 55 14.79 -5.23 -2.13
C THR A 55 14.50 -4.36 -0.93
N THR A 56 15.09 -3.17 -0.90
CA THR A 56 14.79 -2.13 0.07
C THR A 56 13.77 -1.16 -0.52
N SER A 57 12.63 -1.04 0.13
CA SER A 57 11.58 -0.06 -0.14
C SER A 57 11.79 1.15 0.75
N TYR A 58 12.21 2.27 0.20
CA TYR A 58 12.56 3.46 0.98
C TYR A 58 12.34 4.74 0.17
N PHE A 59 11.48 5.63 0.68
CA PHE A 59 11.06 6.81 -0.04
C PHE A 59 12.13 7.89 0.00
N SER A 60 12.52 8.36 1.20
CA SER A 60 13.28 9.60 1.27
C SER A 60 14.43 9.58 2.26
N ASP A 61 15.64 9.92 1.74
CA ASP A 61 16.83 10.11 2.57
C ASP A 61 16.75 11.39 3.44
N HIS A 62 15.77 12.28 3.20
CA HIS A 62 15.65 13.57 3.89
C HIS A 62 15.21 13.42 5.35
N PHE A 63 14.32 12.46 5.67
CA PHE A 63 13.80 12.29 7.02
C PHE A 63 14.88 11.84 8.01
N ASP A 64 15.69 10.87 7.62
CA ASP A 64 16.73 10.29 8.48
C ASP A 64 18.15 10.82 8.14
N LYS A 65 18.27 11.68 7.14
CA LYS A 65 19.53 12.24 6.63
C LYS A 65 20.59 11.17 6.32
N GLN A 66 20.12 9.99 5.89
CA GLN A 66 20.95 8.82 5.63
C GLN A 66 20.97 8.48 4.14
N LEU A 67 22.07 8.73 3.47
CA LEU A 67 22.34 8.22 2.13
C LEU A 67 22.64 6.71 2.18
N LYS A 68 22.42 6.02 1.06
CA LYS A 68 22.64 4.56 0.93
C LYS A 68 21.86 3.72 1.97
N ALA A 69 20.71 4.20 2.40
CA ALA A 69 19.87 3.52 3.39
C ALA A 69 19.64 2.04 3.02
N GLY A 70 19.43 1.74 1.73
CA GLY A 70 19.27 0.36 1.25
C GLY A 70 20.43 -0.55 1.63
N ALA A 71 21.68 -0.12 1.42
CA ALA A 71 22.86 -0.92 1.78
C ALA A 71 22.99 -1.11 3.29
N ILE A 72 22.70 -0.05 4.07
CA ILE A 72 22.79 -0.08 5.53
C ILE A 72 21.73 -1.04 6.12
N PHE A 73 20.51 -0.99 5.63
CA PHE A 73 19.44 -1.86 6.12
C PHE A 73 19.65 -3.31 5.69
N HIS A 74 20.16 -3.53 4.47
CA HIS A 74 20.53 -4.84 3.97
C HIS A 74 21.65 -5.51 4.81
N ASP A 75 22.68 -4.73 5.17
CA ASP A 75 23.73 -5.18 6.08
C ASP A 75 23.17 -5.50 7.48
N ASN A 76 22.34 -4.61 8.01
CA ASN A 76 21.74 -4.74 9.35
C ASN A 76 20.90 -6.02 9.52
N ILE A 77 20.19 -6.48 8.48
CA ILE A 77 19.40 -7.73 8.53
C ILE A 77 20.24 -8.98 8.22
N GLY A 78 21.55 -8.85 8.05
CA GLY A 78 22.47 -9.97 7.83
C GLY A 78 22.47 -10.53 6.40
N MET A 79 22.09 -9.77 5.41
CA MET A 79 22.03 -10.22 4.01
C MET A 79 23.36 -10.06 3.25
N CYS A 80 24.33 -9.27 3.75
CA CYS A 80 25.63 -9.14 3.11
C CYS A 80 26.38 -10.48 3.07
N PRO A 81 27.07 -10.82 1.93
CA PRO A 81 27.35 -10.01 0.74
C PRO A 81 26.35 -10.20 -0.42
N LYS A 82 25.13 -10.64 -0.17
CA LYS A 82 24.12 -10.93 -1.21
C LYS A 82 23.67 -9.65 -1.92
N PRO A 83 23.05 -9.76 -3.12
CA PRO A 83 22.57 -8.59 -3.86
C PRO A 83 21.42 -7.85 -3.17
N ASN A 84 21.40 -6.53 -3.34
CA ASN A 84 20.30 -5.63 -2.91
C ASN A 84 20.00 -4.60 -3.99
N VAL A 85 18.74 -4.21 -4.10
CA VAL A 85 18.30 -3.06 -4.88
C VAL A 85 17.37 -2.18 -4.04
N ARG A 86 17.50 -0.86 -4.16
CA ARG A 86 16.54 0.09 -3.61
C ARG A 86 15.52 0.46 -4.68
N VAL A 87 14.25 0.47 -4.29
CA VAL A 87 13.11 0.92 -5.12
C VAL A 87 12.51 2.17 -4.49
N GLU A 88 12.13 3.12 -5.32
CA GLU A 88 11.47 4.35 -4.94
C GLU A 88 10.36 4.69 -5.96
N GLY A 89 9.25 5.25 -5.51
CA GLY A 89 8.08 5.67 -6.28
C GLY A 89 7.11 6.46 -5.41
N GLY A 90 7.64 7.28 -4.46
CA GLY A 90 6.82 7.99 -3.48
C GLY A 90 5.98 7.03 -2.64
N GLY A 91 4.71 7.35 -2.44
CA GLY A 91 3.76 6.46 -1.75
C GLY A 91 3.56 5.09 -2.42
N GLY A 92 3.92 4.96 -3.70
CA GLY A 92 3.89 3.69 -4.45
C GLY A 92 5.06 2.74 -4.21
N THR A 93 6.07 3.15 -3.45
CA THR A 93 7.34 2.44 -3.28
C THR A 93 7.16 0.98 -2.85
N GLY A 94 6.30 0.70 -1.86
CA GLY A 94 6.09 -0.67 -1.37
C GLY A 94 5.44 -1.59 -2.42
N GLY A 95 4.45 -1.09 -3.17
CA GLY A 95 3.82 -1.85 -4.25
C GLY A 95 4.77 -2.15 -5.40
N LEU A 96 5.66 -1.18 -5.73
CA LEU A 96 6.73 -1.37 -6.72
C LEU A 96 7.78 -2.39 -6.24
N ALA A 97 8.09 -2.45 -4.93
CA ALA A 97 8.99 -3.45 -4.37
C ALA A 97 8.43 -4.88 -4.51
N ILE A 98 7.11 -5.07 -4.32
CA ILE A 98 6.44 -6.34 -4.59
C ILE A 98 6.56 -6.71 -6.07
N ARG A 99 6.29 -5.76 -6.98
CA ARG A 99 6.46 -5.97 -8.43
C ARG A 99 7.90 -6.28 -8.80
N ASN A 100 8.88 -5.65 -8.16
CA ASN A 100 10.30 -5.92 -8.37
C ASN A 100 10.64 -7.36 -7.98
N ALA A 101 10.19 -7.83 -6.81
CA ALA A 101 10.38 -9.23 -6.40
C ALA A 101 9.77 -10.22 -7.41
N TYR A 102 8.56 -9.94 -7.90
CA TYR A 102 7.95 -10.75 -8.95
C TYR A 102 8.83 -10.82 -10.21
N ALA A 103 9.31 -9.67 -10.68
CA ALA A 103 10.11 -9.60 -11.91
C ALA A 103 11.44 -10.35 -11.78
N TYR A 104 12.14 -10.21 -10.65
CA TYR A 104 13.41 -10.90 -10.40
C TYR A 104 13.24 -12.42 -10.33
N ILE A 105 12.23 -12.89 -9.60
CA ILE A 105 11.95 -14.32 -9.48
C ILE A 105 11.50 -14.89 -10.83
N MET A 106 10.57 -14.23 -11.52
CA MET A 106 10.08 -14.70 -12.82
C MET A 106 11.16 -14.69 -13.91
N SER A 107 12.13 -13.78 -13.85
CA SER A 107 13.26 -13.74 -14.79
C SER A 107 14.33 -14.80 -14.51
N GLY A 108 14.27 -15.48 -13.36
CA GLY A 108 15.27 -16.47 -12.95
C GLY A 108 16.57 -15.87 -12.41
N ILE A 109 16.60 -14.57 -12.10
CA ILE A 109 17.76 -13.94 -11.43
C ILE A 109 17.95 -14.53 -10.03
N CYS A 110 16.85 -14.81 -9.33
CA CYS A 110 16.85 -15.50 -8.04
C CYS A 110 15.62 -16.39 -7.90
N ASP A 111 15.66 -17.33 -6.94
CA ASP A 111 14.53 -18.17 -6.57
C ASP A 111 13.82 -17.68 -5.30
N SER A 112 14.45 -16.82 -4.54
CA SER A 112 13.88 -16.22 -3.33
C SER A 112 14.31 -14.77 -3.14
N MET A 113 13.41 -13.97 -2.59
CA MET A 113 13.67 -12.57 -2.32
C MET A 113 12.92 -12.12 -1.05
N ILE A 114 13.63 -11.39 -0.19
CA ILE A 114 13.04 -10.62 0.90
C ILE A 114 12.89 -9.16 0.47
N ILE A 115 11.70 -8.59 0.66
CA ILE A 115 11.52 -7.15 0.53
C ILE A 115 11.20 -6.58 1.91
N PHE A 116 11.81 -5.47 2.24
CA PHE A 116 11.54 -4.76 3.48
C PHE A 116 11.56 -3.25 3.23
N GLY A 117 10.77 -2.54 3.99
CA GLY A 117 10.68 -1.10 3.88
C GLY A 117 10.39 -0.45 5.21
N ALA A 118 10.82 0.79 5.35
CA ALA A 118 10.60 1.60 6.53
C ALA A 118 10.52 3.08 6.16
N GLU A 119 9.96 3.87 7.05
CA GLU A 119 10.10 5.32 7.02
C GLU A 119 10.10 5.87 8.45
N ASN A 120 10.85 6.97 8.65
CA ASN A 120 10.99 7.67 9.92
C ASN A 120 10.57 9.13 9.71
N MET A 121 9.25 9.38 9.68
CA MET A 121 8.70 10.67 9.27
C MET A 121 8.36 11.57 10.45
N GLY A 122 8.13 11.01 11.64
CA GLY A 122 7.67 11.74 12.82
C GLY A 122 8.76 12.15 13.79
N ARG A 123 9.81 11.35 13.90
CA ARG A 123 10.78 11.45 14.99
C ARG A 123 11.80 12.59 14.88
N HIS A 124 12.31 12.85 13.67
CA HIS A 124 13.51 13.70 13.53
C HIS A 124 13.25 15.07 12.92
N VAL A 125 12.05 15.30 12.43
CA VAL A 125 11.70 16.57 11.79
C VAL A 125 10.34 17.07 12.27
N PRO A 126 10.18 18.39 12.49
CA PRO A 126 8.87 18.97 12.74
C PRO A 126 7.90 18.68 11.57
N SER A 127 6.61 18.56 11.88
CA SER A 127 5.57 18.15 10.92
C SER A 127 5.52 19.06 9.67
N ASP A 128 5.74 20.36 9.82
CA ASP A 128 5.80 21.32 8.70
C ASP A 128 7.02 21.08 7.80
N VAL A 129 8.16 20.73 8.38
CA VAL A 129 9.38 20.36 7.62
C VAL A 129 9.19 19.02 6.93
N ALA A 130 8.55 18.05 7.59
CA ALA A 130 8.21 16.76 6.97
C ALA A 130 7.30 16.96 5.75
N GLN A 131 6.30 17.82 5.82
CA GLN A 131 5.45 18.18 4.69
C GLN A 131 6.22 18.81 3.53
N GLN A 132 7.22 19.64 3.81
CA GLN A 132 8.10 20.20 2.79
C GLN A 132 8.93 19.11 2.10
N PHE A 133 9.45 18.13 2.85
CA PHE A 133 10.18 17.00 2.25
C PHE A 133 9.28 16.12 1.38
N ILE A 134 8.04 15.90 1.79
CA ILE A 134 7.05 15.18 0.99
C ILE A 134 6.75 15.94 -0.31
N ALA A 135 6.65 17.28 -0.24
CA ALA A 135 6.38 18.12 -1.39
C ALA A 135 7.47 18.02 -2.49
N LEU A 136 8.73 17.68 -2.12
CA LEU A 136 9.80 17.44 -3.09
C LEU A 136 9.55 16.22 -4.00
N ALA A 137 8.56 15.40 -3.72
CA ALA A 137 8.09 14.34 -4.64
C ALA A 137 7.17 14.88 -5.75
N SER A 138 6.93 16.20 -5.82
CA SER A 138 6.25 16.89 -6.93
C SER A 138 7.29 17.57 -7.84
N ASP A 139 6.82 18.14 -8.96
CA ASP A 139 7.67 18.96 -9.82
C ASP A 139 8.12 20.23 -9.07
N THR A 140 9.40 20.30 -8.69
CA THR A 140 9.95 21.38 -7.87
C THR A 140 10.09 22.70 -8.63
N ASP A 141 10.15 22.64 -9.95
CA ASP A 141 10.31 23.84 -10.78
C ASP A 141 8.97 24.55 -11.01
N TRP A 142 7.85 23.79 -11.04
CA TRP A 142 6.56 24.31 -11.46
C TRP A 142 5.45 24.18 -10.41
N GLU A 143 5.30 23.01 -9.76
CA GLU A 143 4.15 22.77 -8.88
C GLU A 143 4.41 23.12 -7.42
N VAL A 144 5.59 22.81 -6.89
CA VAL A 144 5.94 23.11 -5.48
C VAL A 144 5.88 24.62 -5.21
N GLN A 145 6.26 25.43 -6.19
CA GLN A 145 6.24 26.90 -6.08
C GLN A 145 4.83 27.48 -5.95
N VAL A 146 3.79 26.76 -6.39
CA VAL A 146 2.42 27.27 -6.47
C VAL A 146 1.53 26.68 -5.36
N ALA A 147 1.63 25.41 -5.04
CA ALA A 147 0.73 24.74 -4.12
C ALA A 147 1.43 23.93 -3.00
N GLY A 148 2.69 23.61 -3.13
CA GLY A 148 3.64 23.11 -2.10
C GLY A 148 3.25 21.91 -1.22
N PHE A 149 1.98 21.49 -1.15
CA PHE A 149 1.50 20.46 -0.24
C PHE A 149 0.57 19.48 -0.94
N TYR A 150 0.78 18.20 -0.72
CA TYR A 150 -0.01 17.15 -1.34
C TYR A 150 -1.50 17.23 -1.03
N ILE A 151 -1.87 17.62 0.19
CA ILE A 151 -3.28 17.80 0.55
C ILE A 151 -3.99 18.82 -0.37
N ALA A 152 -3.29 19.87 -0.82
CA ALA A 152 -3.86 20.87 -1.72
C ALA A 152 -4.12 20.29 -3.12
N TYR A 153 -3.20 19.46 -3.65
CA TYR A 153 -3.39 18.79 -4.93
C TYR A 153 -4.59 17.84 -4.90
N TYR A 154 -4.69 17.02 -3.88
CA TYR A 154 -5.83 16.11 -3.72
C TYR A 154 -7.15 16.85 -3.43
N ALA A 155 -7.09 18.00 -2.76
CA ALA A 155 -8.24 18.84 -2.55
C ALA A 155 -8.80 19.42 -3.87
N ILE A 156 -7.93 19.87 -4.78
CA ILE A 156 -8.32 20.31 -6.12
C ILE A 156 -9.00 19.17 -6.90
N MET A 157 -8.42 17.97 -6.87
CA MET A 157 -9.02 16.79 -7.50
C MET A 157 -10.40 16.48 -6.91
N MET A 158 -10.52 16.52 -5.57
CA MET A 158 -11.78 16.21 -4.90
C MET A 158 -12.87 17.26 -5.17
N VAL A 159 -12.52 18.53 -5.20
CA VAL A 159 -13.46 19.61 -5.59
C VAL A 159 -13.97 19.40 -7.02
N ALA A 160 -13.07 19.06 -7.95
CA ALA A 160 -13.47 18.77 -9.33
C ALA A 160 -14.39 17.54 -9.42
N HIS A 161 -14.15 16.51 -8.60
CA HIS A 161 -14.99 15.31 -8.52
C HIS A 161 -16.39 15.65 -7.92
N MET A 162 -16.43 16.45 -6.86
CA MET A 162 -17.68 16.95 -6.25
C MET A 162 -18.52 17.77 -7.25
N GLU A 163 -17.87 18.65 -8.00
CA GLU A 163 -18.53 19.46 -9.04
C GLU A 163 -19.11 18.60 -10.18
N LYS A 164 -18.34 17.63 -10.66
CA LYS A 164 -18.73 16.80 -11.81
C LYS A 164 -19.80 15.76 -11.45
N TYR A 165 -19.65 15.09 -10.30
CA TYR A 165 -20.45 13.92 -9.94
C TYR A 165 -21.42 14.16 -8.76
N GLY A 166 -21.34 15.30 -8.09
CA GLY A 166 -22.16 15.61 -6.93
C GLY A 166 -21.79 14.85 -5.66
N THR A 167 -20.57 14.37 -5.58
CA THR A 167 -20.04 13.69 -4.37
C THR A 167 -20.06 14.63 -3.17
N LYS A 168 -20.50 14.14 -2.02
CA LYS A 168 -20.67 14.92 -0.80
C LYS A 168 -19.55 14.68 0.21
N GLN A 169 -19.29 15.66 1.07
CA GLN A 169 -18.29 15.51 2.14
C GLN A 169 -18.63 14.36 3.09
N GLU A 170 -19.91 14.16 3.38
CA GLU A 170 -20.37 13.06 4.24
C GLU A 170 -19.99 11.67 3.66
N GLN A 171 -19.94 11.54 2.33
CA GLN A 171 -19.59 10.27 1.68
C GLN A 171 -18.13 9.89 1.89
N PHE A 172 -17.21 10.84 1.82
CA PHE A 172 -15.82 10.53 2.15
C PHE A 172 -15.53 10.58 3.66
N ALA A 173 -16.34 11.27 4.47
CA ALA A 173 -16.30 11.12 5.93
C ALA A 173 -16.62 9.67 6.37
N LEU A 174 -17.52 8.97 5.66
CA LEU A 174 -17.77 7.54 5.89
C LEU A 174 -16.52 6.67 5.70
N VAL A 175 -15.64 7.02 4.76
CA VAL A 175 -14.35 6.33 4.57
C VAL A 175 -13.50 6.44 5.83
N SER A 176 -13.36 7.66 6.39
CA SER A 176 -12.62 7.88 7.63
C SER A 176 -13.19 7.05 8.79
N VAL A 177 -14.52 7.05 8.96
CA VAL A 177 -15.21 6.25 9.99
C VAL A 177 -14.91 4.76 9.83
N LYS A 178 -15.02 4.23 8.60
CA LYS A 178 -14.74 2.82 8.29
C LYS A 178 -13.30 2.46 8.64
N ASN A 179 -12.33 3.26 8.17
CA ASN A 179 -10.92 2.94 8.32
C ASN A 179 -10.45 3.06 9.78
N HIS A 180 -10.86 4.09 10.52
CA HIS A 180 -10.55 4.17 11.95
C HIS A 180 -11.16 3.02 12.76
N ARG A 181 -12.41 2.62 12.45
CA ARG A 181 -13.07 1.47 13.08
C ARG A 181 -12.33 0.16 12.81
N ASN A 182 -11.91 -0.09 11.54
CA ASN A 182 -11.13 -1.27 11.20
C ASN A 182 -9.78 -1.30 11.94
N ALA A 183 -9.13 -0.14 12.08
CA ALA A 183 -7.88 0.01 12.82
C ALA A 183 -7.98 -0.37 14.29
N MET A 184 -9.15 -0.25 14.93
CA MET A 184 -9.35 -0.63 16.35
C MET A 184 -9.04 -2.12 16.63
N HIS A 185 -9.12 -2.97 15.62
CA HIS A 185 -8.83 -4.39 15.73
C HIS A 185 -7.47 -4.78 15.12
N ASN A 186 -6.64 -3.78 14.78
CA ASN A 186 -5.28 -3.98 14.30
C ASN A 186 -4.26 -3.53 15.36
N PRO A 187 -3.58 -4.45 16.06
CA PRO A 187 -2.64 -4.09 17.14
C PRO A 187 -1.42 -3.30 16.64
N LYS A 188 -1.16 -3.34 15.34
CA LYS A 188 -0.05 -2.60 14.72
C LYS A 188 -0.46 -1.19 14.26
N ALA A 189 -1.75 -0.84 14.34
CA ALA A 189 -2.27 0.44 13.85
C ALA A 189 -1.83 1.65 14.68
N HIS A 190 -1.55 2.75 13.97
CA HIS A 190 -1.09 4.02 14.55
C HIS A 190 -2.24 4.79 15.22
N TYR A 191 -3.41 4.87 14.58
CA TYR A 191 -4.45 5.83 14.96
C TYR A 191 -5.87 5.20 14.99
N PRO A 192 -6.06 4.14 15.81
CA PRO A 192 -7.37 3.52 15.97
C PRO A 192 -8.30 4.44 16.76
N MET A 193 -9.51 4.72 16.22
CA MET A 193 -10.50 5.57 16.86
C MET A 193 -11.92 5.08 16.57
N ASP A 194 -12.81 5.23 17.56
CA ASP A 194 -14.25 5.08 17.34
C ASP A 194 -14.84 6.47 17.11
N ILE A 195 -15.07 6.81 15.85
CA ILE A 195 -15.55 8.13 15.42
C ILE A 195 -16.81 8.01 14.58
N THR A 196 -17.58 9.09 14.54
CA THR A 196 -18.79 9.23 13.75
C THR A 196 -18.55 10.15 12.54
N VAL A 197 -19.49 10.16 11.59
CA VAL A 197 -19.49 11.14 10.48
C VAL A 197 -19.51 12.57 11.02
N ASP A 198 -20.28 12.83 12.10
CA ASP A 198 -20.34 14.15 12.73
C ASP A 198 -18.99 14.57 13.31
N ASP A 199 -18.23 13.65 13.90
CA ASP A 199 -16.87 13.94 14.40
C ASP A 199 -15.95 14.36 13.26
N VAL A 200 -15.99 13.65 12.12
CA VAL A 200 -15.21 14.02 10.92
C VAL A 200 -15.67 15.39 10.40
N MET A 201 -16.98 15.59 10.24
CA MET A 201 -17.56 16.82 9.70
C MET A 201 -17.31 18.05 10.57
N ASN A 202 -17.17 17.88 11.88
CA ASN A 202 -16.86 18.95 12.84
C ASN A 202 -15.36 19.10 13.14
N SER A 203 -14.51 18.20 12.62
CA SER A 203 -13.07 18.33 12.82
C SER A 203 -12.49 19.55 12.09
N LYS A 204 -11.29 19.99 12.49
CA LYS A 204 -10.67 21.20 11.94
C LYS A 204 -10.49 21.09 10.43
N MET A 205 -10.98 22.10 9.68
CA MET A 205 -10.70 22.23 8.25
C MET A 205 -9.20 22.45 8.03
N ILE A 206 -8.58 21.63 7.19
CA ILE A 206 -7.18 21.77 6.79
C ILE A 206 -7.10 22.45 5.42
N THR A 207 -7.75 21.88 4.41
CA THR A 207 -7.86 22.44 3.06
C THR A 207 -9.16 21.95 2.46
N TYR A 208 -10.09 22.86 2.11
CA TYR A 208 -11.40 22.46 1.58
C TYR A 208 -11.26 21.50 0.39
N PRO A 209 -11.95 20.34 0.38
CA PRO A 209 -12.97 19.90 1.33
C PRO A 209 -12.46 19.07 2.53
N TYR A 210 -11.16 18.82 2.65
CA TYR A 210 -10.56 17.93 3.65
C TYR A 210 -10.42 18.58 5.02
N LYS A 211 -10.83 17.83 6.03
CA LYS A 211 -10.70 18.13 7.45
C LYS A 211 -9.64 17.23 8.12
N LEU A 212 -9.32 17.49 9.35
CA LEU A 212 -8.26 16.79 10.06
C LEU A 212 -8.42 15.25 10.03
N LEU A 213 -9.62 14.75 10.26
CA LEU A 213 -9.89 13.31 10.30
C LEU A 213 -10.04 12.67 8.90
N ASP A 214 -9.95 13.44 7.82
CA ASP A 214 -9.92 12.95 6.45
C ASP A 214 -8.51 12.55 5.97
N ASN A 215 -7.48 12.75 6.79
CA ASN A 215 -6.09 12.64 6.37
C ASN A 215 -5.36 11.53 7.11
N CYS A 216 -4.46 10.85 6.41
CA CYS A 216 -3.46 10.02 7.08
C CYS A 216 -2.49 10.88 7.88
N LEU A 217 -1.87 10.30 8.89
CA LEU A 217 -0.86 10.95 9.70
C LEU A 217 0.55 10.54 9.28
N LEU A 218 1.51 11.44 9.49
CA LEU A 218 2.93 11.09 9.42
C LEU A 218 3.20 9.95 10.39
N SER A 219 3.86 8.90 9.93
CA SER A 219 4.05 7.69 10.73
C SER A 219 5.48 7.16 10.60
N ASP A 220 5.93 6.55 11.69
CA ASP A 220 7.15 5.77 11.76
C ASP A 220 6.81 4.28 11.77
N GLY A 221 7.60 3.46 11.09
CA GLY A 221 7.41 2.02 11.08
C GLY A 221 8.09 1.30 9.94
N ALA A 222 8.00 -0.04 9.95
CA ALA A 222 8.59 -0.93 8.96
C ALA A 222 7.67 -2.11 8.63
N ALA A 223 7.86 -2.69 7.45
CA ALA A 223 7.17 -3.91 7.01
C ALA A 223 8.11 -4.78 6.15
N CYS A 224 7.79 -6.07 6.06
CA CYS A 224 8.57 -7.07 5.36
C CYS A 224 7.67 -8.13 4.72
N LEU A 225 8.04 -8.60 3.50
CA LEU A 225 7.47 -9.79 2.85
C LEU A 225 8.59 -10.67 2.27
N ILE A 226 8.37 -11.98 2.26
CA ILE A 226 9.28 -12.96 1.70
C ILE A 226 8.59 -13.69 0.55
N PHE A 227 9.24 -13.70 -0.61
CA PHE A 227 8.77 -14.33 -1.83
C PHE A 227 9.72 -15.42 -2.29
N ALA A 228 9.18 -16.49 -2.88
CA ALA A 228 9.99 -17.51 -3.50
C ALA A 228 9.24 -18.30 -4.59
N THR A 229 10.01 -19.09 -5.35
CA THR A 229 9.45 -20.14 -6.19
C THR A 229 8.97 -21.31 -5.33
N GLU A 230 8.09 -22.14 -5.89
CA GLU A 230 7.58 -23.34 -5.23
C GLU A 230 8.71 -24.32 -4.84
N GLU A 231 9.67 -24.52 -5.73
CA GLU A 231 10.78 -25.43 -5.51
C GLU A 231 11.68 -24.96 -4.36
N TRP A 232 11.98 -23.66 -4.33
CA TRP A 232 12.74 -23.07 -3.23
C TRP A 232 11.98 -23.17 -1.91
N ALA A 233 10.66 -22.85 -1.91
CA ALA A 233 9.82 -22.90 -0.73
C ALA A 233 9.75 -24.29 -0.11
N LYS A 234 9.58 -25.34 -0.93
CA LYS A 234 9.57 -26.75 -0.48
C LYS A 234 10.86 -27.16 0.23
N LYS A 235 11.98 -26.56 -0.15
CA LYS A 235 13.31 -26.90 0.38
C LYS A 235 13.66 -26.11 1.64
N HIS A 236 13.23 -24.84 1.73
CA HIS A 236 13.75 -23.90 2.73
C HIS A 236 12.69 -23.37 3.71
N SER A 237 11.38 -23.55 3.45
CA SER A 237 10.32 -23.08 4.34
C SER A 237 9.70 -24.22 5.13
N THR A 238 9.77 -24.13 6.46
CA THR A 238 9.10 -25.08 7.35
C THR A 238 7.59 -24.83 7.46
N ALA A 239 7.11 -23.66 7.01
CA ALA A 239 5.70 -23.31 6.94
C ALA A 239 5.02 -23.82 5.65
N TRP A 240 5.80 -24.14 4.60
CA TRP A 240 5.26 -24.64 3.35
C TRP A 240 4.46 -25.94 3.54
N GLY A 241 3.23 -25.96 3.04
CA GLY A 241 2.29 -27.08 3.21
C GLY A 241 1.64 -27.21 4.59
N ARG A 242 1.97 -26.33 5.54
CA ARG A 242 1.32 -26.21 6.85
C ARG A 242 0.39 -25.01 6.92
N LYS A 243 0.70 -23.94 6.20
CA LYS A 243 -0.11 -22.74 6.04
C LYS A 243 -0.72 -22.70 4.64
N PRO A 244 -1.86 -22.01 4.45
CA PRO A 244 -2.42 -21.78 3.13
C PRO A 244 -1.41 -21.14 2.17
N THR A 245 -1.35 -21.70 0.97
CA THR A 245 -0.39 -21.27 -0.06
C THR A 245 -0.92 -20.06 -0.80
N ILE A 246 -0.21 -18.95 -0.76
CA ILE A 246 -0.58 -17.69 -1.41
C ILE A 246 0.36 -17.38 -2.57
N GLU A 247 -0.20 -17.26 -3.76
CA GLU A 247 0.51 -16.90 -4.99
C GLU A 247 0.28 -15.42 -5.35
N LEU A 248 1.32 -14.74 -5.79
CA LEU A 248 1.23 -13.43 -6.42
C LEU A 248 0.89 -13.64 -7.91
N THR A 249 -0.40 -13.56 -8.24
CA THR A 249 -0.93 -13.92 -9.56
C THR A 249 -1.00 -12.76 -10.54
N GLY A 250 -1.01 -11.53 -10.05
CA GLY A 250 -1.05 -10.35 -10.88
C GLY A 250 -0.24 -9.21 -10.30
N THR A 251 0.49 -8.51 -11.15
CA THR A 251 1.19 -7.28 -10.77
C THR A 251 1.16 -6.31 -11.94
N GLY A 252 0.61 -5.13 -11.71
CA GLY A 252 0.50 -4.07 -12.70
C GLY A 252 1.12 -2.77 -12.18
N CYS A 253 1.60 -1.95 -13.10
CA CYS A 253 2.10 -0.63 -12.79
C CYS A 253 1.72 0.32 -13.92
N GLY A 254 1.27 1.51 -13.55
CA GLY A 254 1.02 2.59 -14.48
C GLY A 254 1.59 3.90 -13.94
N THR A 255 1.73 4.86 -14.85
CA THR A 255 2.20 6.21 -14.53
C THR A 255 1.25 7.25 -15.10
N ASP A 256 1.28 8.45 -14.56
CA ASP A 256 0.58 9.62 -15.11
C ASP A 256 1.57 10.79 -15.24
N PHE A 257 1.13 11.86 -15.88
CA PHE A 257 1.91 13.10 -15.94
C PHE A 257 2.24 13.59 -14.54
N MET A 258 3.49 13.97 -14.34
CA MET A 258 3.97 14.47 -13.06
C MET A 258 3.16 15.69 -12.64
N ARG A 259 3.06 16.68 -13.52
CA ARG A 259 2.28 17.90 -13.28
C ARG A 259 0.82 17.68 -13.59
N MET A 260 -0.06 18.07 -12.68
CA MET A 260 -1.50 17.99 -12.85
C MET A 260 -1.99 18.82 -14.05
N ALA A 261 -1.35 19.96 -14.31
CA ALA A 261 -1.68 20.85 -15.42
C ALA A 261 -1.42 20.24 -16.81
N ASP A 262 -0.55 19.23 -16.91
CA ASP A 262 -0.24 18.54 -18.16
C ASP A 262 -1.21 17.38 -18.48
N ARG A 263 -2.09 17.05 -17.53
CA ARG A 263 -3.06 15.97 -17.73
C ARG A 263 -4.10 16.34 -18.77
N PRO A 264 -4.48 15.44 -19.68
CA PRO A 264 -5.42 15.73 -20.75
C PRO A 264 -6.77 16.24 -20.22
N TYR A 265 -7.25 17.37 -20.73
CA TYR A 265 -8.56 17.93 -20.46
C TYR A 265 -9.43 17.81 -21.73
N PRO A 266 -10.73 17.56 -21.66
CA PRO A 266 -11.58 17.49 -20.44
C PRO A 266 -11.57 16.15 -19.71
N ASP A 267 -11.10 15.05 -20.31
CA ASP A 267 -11.25 13.72 -19.72
C ASP A 267 -9.98 12.88 -19.95
N PRO A 268 -9.49 12.19 -18.90
CA PRO A 268 -9.95 12.18 -17.51
C PRO A 268 -9.50 13.42 -16.71
N GLY A 269 -8.58 14.24 -17.22
CA GLY A 269 -8.03 15.42 -16.53
C GLY A 269 -7.47 15.07 -15.16
N ILE A 270 -7.88 15.85 -14.15
CA ILE A 270 -7.47 15.66 -12.75
C ILE A 270 -8.48 14.82 -11.95
N LEU A 271 -9.52 14.27 -12.58
CA LEU A 271 -10.60 13.55 -11.88
C LEU A 271 -10.23 12.13 -11.49
N HIS A 272 -9.26 11.54 -12.18
CA HIS A 272 -8.90 10.13 -12.10
C HIS A 272 -7.39 9.93 -12.07
N PHE A 273 -6.95 8.80 -11.55
CA PHE A 273 -5.57 8.34 -11.55
C PHE A 273 -5.35 7.38 -12.73
N ARG A 274 -4.98 7.89 -13.89
CA ARG A 274 -4.75 7.08 -15.10
C ARG A 274 -3.72 5.98 -14.87
N GLY A 275 -2.65 6.27 -14.13
CA GLY A 275 -1.65 5.28 -13.75
C GLY A 275 -2.25 4.11 -12.95
N LYS A 276 -3.29 4.36 -12.13
CA LYS A 276 -4.00 3.33 -11.38
C LYS A 276 -4.86 2.47 -12.30
N GLN A 277 -5.60 3.08 -13.23
CA GLN A 277 -6.42 2.38 -14.22
C GLN A 277 -5.56 1.43 -15.08
N GLU A 278 -4.43 1.91 -15.61
CA GLU A 278 -3.51 1.10 -16.40
C GLU A 278 -2.87 -0.04 -15.59
N GLY A 279 -2.44 0.26 -14.35
CA GLY A 279 -1.90 -0.74 -13.44
C GLY A 279 -2.93 -1.82 -13.09
N ALA A 280 -4.18 -1.43 -12.81
CA ALA A 280 -5.27 -2.36 -12.51
C ALA A 280 -5.57 -3.28 -13.70
N GLN A 281 -5.71 -2.74 -14.92
CA GLN A 281 -5.94 -3.53 -16.12
C GLN A 281 -4.83 -4.57 -16.36
N MET A 282 -3.57 -4.16 -16.17
CA MET A 282 -2.43 -5.07 -16.27
C MET A 282 -2.48 -6.19 -15.24
N ALA A 283 -2.69 -5.87 -13.97
CA ALA A 283 -2.75 -6.84 -12.86
C ALA A 283 -3.94 -7.81 -13.03
N TYR A 284 -5.11 -7.29 -13.37
CA TYR A 284 -6.32 -8.08 -13.59
C TYR A 284 -6.19 -9.03 -14.78
N LYS A 285 -5.62 -8.55 -15.89
CA LYS A 285 -5.34 -9.43 -17.04
C LYS A 285 -4.41 -10.59 -16.68
N MET A 286 -3.38 -10.34 -15.87
CA MET A 286 -2.46 -11.39 -15.42
C MET A 286 -3.17 -12.39 -14.49
N ALA A 287 -3.98 -11.90 -13.54
CA ALA A 287 -4.70 -12.72 -12.57
C ALA A 287 -6.00 -13.34 -13.12
N GLY A 288 -6.43 -12.98 -14.34
CA GLY A 288 -7.68 -13.46 -14.94
C GLY A 288 -8.94 -12.88 -14.28
N ILE A 289 -8.84 -11.71 -13.65
CA ILE A 289 -9.97 -10.97 -13.06
C ILE A 289 -10.75 -10.26 -14.17
N LYS A 290 -12.09 -10.39 -14.13
CA LYS A 290 -13.01 -9.80 -15.11
C LYS A 290 -13.96 -8.79 -14.47
N ASP A 291 -14.42 -9.07 -13.27
CA ASP A 291 -15.29 -8.23 -12.45
C ASP A 291 -14.62 -8.08 -11.08
N PRO A 292 -13.79 -7.05 -10.85
CA PRO A 292 -13.00 -6.96 -9.63
C PRO A 292 -13.86 -6.85 -8.36
N LEU A 293 -15.08 -6.30 -8.46
CA LEU A 293 -16.00 -6.24 -7.31
C LEU A 293 -16.44 -7.63 -6.83
N LYS A 294 -16.52 -8.63 -7.75
CA LYS A 294 -16.96 -10.00 -7.46
C LYS A 294 -15.84 -11.01 -7.40
N ASP A 295 -14.74 -10.74 -8.12
CA ASP A 295 -13.63 -11.69 -8.25
C ASP A 295 -12.59 -11.54 -7.13
N LEU A 296 -12.80 -10.57 -6.21
CA LEU A 296 -11.94 -10.29 -5.05
C LEU A 296 -12.74 -10.39 -3.75
N ASP A 297 -12.11 -10.86 -2.67
CA ASP A 297 -12.71 -10.96 -1.33
C ASP A 297 -12.28 -9.80 -0.41
N CYS A 298 -11.16 -9.15 -0.70
CA CYS A 298 -10.69 -7.98 0.02
C CYS A 298 -9.72 -7.14 -0.84
N PHE A 299 -9.60 -5.86 -0.48
CA PHE A 299 -8.65 -4.99 -1.14
C PHE A 299 -8.10 -3.91 -0.19
N GLU A 300 -6.79 -3.73 -0.16
CA GLU A 300 -6.14 -2.63 0.56
C GLU A 300 -5.89 -1.47 -0.41
N VAL A 301 -6.65 -0.40 -0.26
CA VAL A 301 -6.60 0.81 -1.10
C VAL A 301 -5.67 1.85 -0.48
N HIS A 302 -4.91 2.56 -1.29
CA HIS A 302 -4.07 3.67 -0.84
C HIS A 302 -4.92 4.92 -0.57
N ASP A 303 -5.32 5.11 0.66
CA ASP A 303 -6.21 6.16 1.16
C ASP A 303 -5.47 7.26 1.93
N ALA A 304 -4.48 7.89 1.31
CA ALA A 304 -3.78 9.01 1.96
C ALA A 304 -4.75 10.12 2.42
N TYR A 305 -5.89 10.24 1.75
CA TYR A 305 -7.03 11.10 2.09
C TYR A 305 -8.33 10.35 1.79
N SER A 306 -9.38 10.60 2.58
CA SER A 306 -10.64 9.86 2.50
C SER A 306 -11.29 9.91 1.10
N GLY A 307 -11.30 11.07 0.45
CA GLY A 307 -11.82 11.21 -0.92
C GLY A 307 -11.00 10.47 -1.98
N VAL A 308 -9.71 10.24 -1.74
CA VAL A 308 -8.83 9.45 -2.63
C VAL A 308 -9.27 8.01 -2.70
N GLU A 309 -9.76 7.44 -1.59
CA GLU A 309 -10.29 6.08 -1.58
C GLU A 309 -11.51 5.95 -2.49
N LEU A 310 -12.44 6.92 -2.48
CA LEU A 310 -13.61 6.93 -3.38
C LEU A 310 -13.21 6.99 -4.85
N VAL A 311 -12.30 7.88 -5.22
CA VAL A 311 -11.76 7.95 -6.60
C VAL A 311 -11.06 6.66 -6.97
N SER A 312 -10.34 6.04 -6.02
CA SER A 312 -9.66 4.77 -6.25
C SER A 312 -10.61 3.61 -6.54
N TYR A 313 -11.78 3.56 -5.91
CA TYR A 313 -12.79 2.53 -6.22
C TYR A 313 -13.24 2.60 -7.68
N GLU A 314 -13.37 3.81 -8.22
CA GLU A 314 -13.73 4.04 -9.61
C GLU A 314 -12.58 3.63 -10.55
N ASP A 315 -11.35 4.03 -10.24
CA ASP A 315 -10.17 3.76 -11.06
C ASP A 315 -9.70 2.31 -11.01
N LEU A 316 -9.99 1.60 -9.91
CA LEU A 316 -9.79 0.16 -9.78
C LEU A 316 -10.92 -0.65 -10.44
N GLY A 317 -11.96 0.02 -10.93
CA GLY A 317 -13.07 -0.63 -11.64
C GLY A 317 -14.07 -1.33 -10.73
N PHE A 318 -14.11 -0.99 -9.42
CA PHE A 318 -15.12 -1.54 -8.50
C PHE A 318 -16.51 -0.93 -8.76
N CYS A 319 -16.56 0.25 -9.34
CA CYS A 319 -17.78 0.93 -9.75
C CYS A 319 -17.49 1.91 -10.89
N LYS A 320 -18.56 2.51 -11.45
CA LYS A 320 -18.41 3.54 -12.47
C LYS A 320 -18.07 4.90 -11.85
N PRO A 321 -17.47 5.81 -12.63
CA PRO A 321 -17.23 7.18 -12.21
C PRO A 321 -18.47 7.88 -11.60
N GLY A 322 -18.32 8.43 -10.40
CA GLY A 322 -19.37 9.11 -9.64
C GLY A 322 -20.31 8.19 -8.85
N GLU A 323 -20.09 6.88 -8.84
CA GLU A 323 -20.94 5.94 -8.08
C GLU A 323 -20.36 5.57 -6.71
N SER A 324 -19.05 5.75 -6.50
CA SER A 324 -18.33 5.31 -5.31
C SER A 324 -18.93 5.79 -3.99
N GLY A 325 -19.29 7.06 -3.90
CA GLY A 325 -19.91 7.63 -2.70
C GLY A 325 -21.25 6.97 -2.32
N LYS A 326 -22.09 6.65 -3.32
CA LYS A 326 -23.38 5.97 -3.09
C LYS A 326 -23.19 4.51 -2.67
N LEU A 327 -22.15 3.85 -3.16
CA LEU A 327 -21.82 2.47 -2.76
C LEU A 327 -21.24 2.46 -1.35
N MET A 328 -20.48 3.48 -0.97
CA MET A 328 -20.00 3.67 0.40
C MET A 328 -21.18 3.85 1.38
N GLU A 329 -22.18 4.66 1.04
CA GLU A 329 -23.42 4.81 1.84
C GLU A 329 -24.19 3.49 2.02
N LYS A 330 -24.08 2.57 1.06
CA LYS A 330 -24.71 1.22 1.12
C LYS A 330 -23.88 0.19 1.87
N GLY A 331 -22.67 0.53 2.32
CA GLY A 331 -21.79 -0.38 3.03
C GLY A 331 -21.14 -1.46 2.15
N VAL A 332 -21.08 -1.25 0.83
CA VAL A 332 -20.46 -2.22 -0.12
C VAL A 332 -19.00 -2.51 0.23
N PHE A 333 -18.29 -1.50 0.73
CA PHE A 333 -16.88 -1.57 1.07
C PHE A 333 -16.58 -1.76 2.57
N ASP A 334 -17.63 -1.88 3.40
CA ASP A 334 -17.49 -2.18 4.82
C ASP A 334 -17.09 -3.65 5.05
N LEU A 335 -16.58 -3.96 6.24
CA LEU A 335 -16.38 -5.33 6.67
C LEU A 335 -17.75 -6.06 6.66
N GLY A 336 -17.83 -7.16 5.90
CA GLY A 336 -19.09 -7.86 5.63
C GLY A 336 -19.90 -7.32 4.44
N GLY A 337 -19.42 -6.29 3.76
CA GLY A 337 -19.96 -5.83 2.48
C GLY A 337 -19.55 -6.71 1.30
N GLU A 338 -19.87 -6.29 0.07
CA GLU A 338 -19.58 -7.06 -1.15
C GLU A 338 -18.06 -7.15 -1.43
N LEU A 339 -17.30 -6.08 -1.20
CA LEU A 339 -15.85 -6.05 -1.28
C LEU A 339 -15.26 -5.25 -0.10
N PRO A 340 -15.01 -5.89 1.04
CA PRO A 340 -14.35 -5.22 2.17
C PRO A 340 -13.01 -4.59 1.78
N THR A 341 -12.84 -3.31 2.08
CA THR A 341 -11.61 -2.58 1.79
C THR A 341 -10.98 -2.00 3.05
N ASN A 342 -9.63 -1.90 3.01
CA ASN A 342 -8.85 -1.33 4.11
C ASN A 342 -9.19 -1.97 5.46
N THR A 343 -9.22 -3.30 5.48
CA THR A 343 -9.46 -4.09 6.70
C THR A 343 -8.35 -3.92 7.72
N SER A 344 -7.16 -3.48 7.28
CA SER A 344 -6.06 -3.06 8.15
C SER A 344 -6.34 -1.79 8.96
N GLY A 345 -7.25 -0.95 8.45
CA GLY A 345 -7.50 0.41 8.89
C GLY A 345 -7.08 1.47 7.87
N GLY A 346 -6.55 1.05 6.70
CA GLY A 346 -6.05 1.96 5.67
C GLY A 346 -4.92 2.88 6.15
N LEU A 347 -4.46 3.78 5.32
CA LEU A 347 -3.42 4.72 5.69
C LEU A 347 -3.92 5.71 6.76
N ILE A 348 -5.22 6.04 6.74
CA ILE A 348 -5.84 6.98 7.68
C ILE A 348 -5.83 6.42 9.11
N GLY A 349 -6.20 5.15 9.31
CA GLY A 349 -6.28 4.53 10.63
C GLY A 349 -5.05 3.69 11.01
N PHE A 350 -4.50 2.93 10.05
CA PHE A 350 -3.33 2.08 10.29
C PHE A 350 -2.04 2.90 10.35
N GLY A 351 -1.89 3.89 9.48
CA GLY A 351 -0.70 4.74 9.38
C GLY A 351 0.00 4.66 8.03
N HIS A 352 0.90 5.65 7.78
CA HIS A 352 1.55 5.79 6.49
C HIS A 352 3.07 6.06 6.59
N PRO A 353 3.88 5.12 7.12
CA PRO A 353 5.33 5.17 6.90
C PRO A 353 5.57 4.79 5.44
N VAL A 354 5.92 5.79 4.59
CA VAL A 354 5.80 5.71 3.12
C VAL A 354 6.47 4.47 2.53
N GLY A 355 7.72 4.20 2.87
CA GLY A 355 8.45 3.04 2.37
C GLY A 355 7.92 1.69 2.84
N ALA A 356 7.19 1.65 3.97
CA ALA A 356 6.64 0.42 4.53
C ALA A 356 5.21 0.13 4.06
N THR A 357 4.43 1.17 3.75
CA THR A 357 2.96 1.08 3.58
C THR A 357 2.51 0.03 2.58
N GLY A 358 3.01 0.06 1.34
CA GLY A 358 2.60 -0.91 0.32
C GLY A 358 2.99 -2.35 0.67
N ILE A 359 4.09 -2.56 1.42
CA ILE A 359 4.46 -3.87 1.93
C ILE A 359 3.48 -4.30 3.03
N ALA A 360 3.12 -3.40 3.95
CA ALA A 360 2.16 -3.67 5.02
C ALA A 360 0.76 -4.02 4.48
N GLN A 361 0.32 -3.33 3.40
CA GLN A 361 -0.90 -3.69 2.67
C GLN A 361 -0.81 -5.13 2.12
N GLY A 362 0.32 -5.51 1.53
CA GLY A 362 0.55 -6.89 1.08
C GLY A 362 0.53 -7.92 2.21
N VAL A 363 1.06 -7.58 3.39
CA VAL A 363 0.99 -8.44 4.60
C VAL A 363 -0.45 -8.58 5.09
N GLU A 364 -1.24 -7.51 5.05
CA GLU A 364 -2.65 -7.59 5.41
C GLU A 364 -3.42 -8.53 4.48
N VAL A 365 -3.26 -8.38 3.15
CA VAL A 365 -3.89 -9.28 2.18
C VAL A 365 -3.44 -10.73 2.40
N LEU A 366 -2.16 -10.98 2.67
CA LEU A 366 -1.63 -12.30 3.03
C LEU A 366 -2.37 -12.91 4.24
N ARG A 367 -2.53 -12.13 5.33
CA ARG A 367 -3.22 -12.56 6.55
C ARG A 367 -4.70 -12.83 6.32
N GLN A 368 -5.36 -11.98 5.55
CA GLN A 368 -6.77 -12.16 5.19
C GLN A 368 -6.98 -13.47 4.40
N LEU A 369 -6.18 -13.71 3.36
CA LEU A 369 -6.27 -14.91 2.54
C LEU A 369 -5.88 -16.20 3.30
N ARG A 370 -5.00 -16.10 4.28
CA ARG A 370 -4.65 -17.22 5.17
C ARG A 370 -5.66 -17.45 6.29
N GLN A 371 -6.61 -16.55 6.51
CA GLN A 371 -7.54 -16.56 7.63
C GLN A 371 -6.80 -16.42 8.98
N GLU A 372 -5.76 -15.59 9.01
CA GLU A 372 -4.91 -15.30 10.16
C GLU A 372 -5.09 -13.87 10.70
N ALA A 373 -6.02 -13.10 10.15
CA ALA A 373 -6.36 -11.77 10.69
C ALA A 373 -7.16 -11.89 12.01
N ASP A 374 -7.23 -10.79 12.78
CA ASP A 374 -8.10 -10.76 13.97
C ASP A 374 -9.54 -11.11 13.56
N PRO A 375 -10.24 -11.99 14.28
CA PRO A 375 -11.59 -12.42 13.92
C PRO A 375 -12.60 -11.28 13.70
N LYS A 376 -12.39 -10.12 14.36
CA LYS A 376 -13.26 -8.95 14.21
C LYS A 376 -13.04 -8.14 12.93
N ARG A 377 -11.98 -8.45 12.18
CA ARG A 377 -11.68 -7.82 10.88
C ARG A 377 -11.37 -8.84 9.78
N GLN A 378 -11.55 -10.14 10.06
CA GLN A 378 -11.36 -11.20 9.10
C GLN A 378 -12.50 -11.21 8.07
N VAL A 379 -12.14 -11.25 6.78
CA VAL A 379 -13.11 -11.35 5.68
C VAL A 379 -13.50 -12.81 5.41
N GLU A 380 -14.68 -13.01 4.84
CA GLU A 380 -15.06 -14.29 4.24
C GLU A 380 -14.36 -14.48 2.89
N LEU A 381 -13.96 -15.71 2.58
CA LEU A 381 -13.31 -16.02 1.31
C LEU A 381 -14.27 -16.78 0.40
N ASN A 382 -14.60 -16.19 -0.74
CA ASN A 382 -15.42 -16.78 -1.80
C ASN A 382 -14.59 -17.01 -3.07
N ALA A 383 -13.93 -15.96 -3.55
CA ALA A 383 -13.04 -15.99 -4.71
C ALA A 383 -11.63 -16.47 -4.37
N LYS A 384 -11.26 -16.44 -3.10
CA LYS A 384 -9.91 -16.72 -2.56
C LYS A 384 -8.84 -15.81 -3.15
N ARG A 385 -9.22 -14.56 -3.46
CA ARG A 385 -8.37 -13.54 -4.05
C ARG A 385 -8.46 -12.24 -3.27
N GLY A 386 -7.34 -11.58 -3.13
CA GLY A 386 -7.25 -10.25 -2.55
C GLY A 386 -6.27 -9.39 -3.33
N GLY A 387 -6.39 -8.10 -3.18
CA GLY A 387 -5.50 -7.17 -3.87
C GLY A 387 -5.09 -5.99 -3.01
N MET A 388 -4.12 -5.25 -3.52
CA MET A 388 -3.73 -3.97 -2.96
C MET A 388 -3.28 -3.01 -4.05
N ASP A 389 -3.50 -1.72 -3.82
CA ASP A 389 -2.87 -0.66 -4.58
C ASP A 389 -1.97 0.20 -3.70
N SER A 390 -0.94 0.70 -4.32
CA SER A 390 0.00 1.62 -3.70
C SER A 390 0.34 2.69 -4.74
N HIS A 391 0.15 3.97 -4.42
CA HIS A 391 0.47 5.03 -5.37
C HIS A 391 1.28 6.16 -4.76
N GLY A 392 2.11 6.78 -5.58
CA GLY A 392 2.93 7.93 -5.23
C GLY A 392 2.54 9.19 -5.98
N GLY A 393 2.82 10.31 -5.37
CA GLY A 393 2.41 11.60 -5.91
C GLY A 393 0.90 11.68 -6.04
N THR A 394 0.42 12.41 -7.00
CA THR A 394 -1.02 12.46 -7.36
C THR A 394 -1.40 11.34 -8.34
N GLY A 395 -0.97 10.10 -8.07
CA GLY A 395 -1.14 8.95 -8.96
C GLY A 395 -0.10 8.88 -10.08
N THR A 396 1.06 9.54 -9.91
CA THR A 396 2.16 9.56 -10.89
C THR A 396 2.88 8.22 -11.00
N PHE A 397 2.86 7.41 -9.94
CA PHE A 397 3.23 6.00 -9.92
C PHE A 397 2.13 5.22 -9.20
N CYS A 398 1.59 4.20 -9.85
CA CYS A 398 0.60 3.32 -9.24
C CYS A 398 1.03 1.87 -9.46
N ALA A 399 1.02 1.07 -8.39
CA ALA A 399 1.31 -0.36 -8.42
C ALA A 399 0.15 -1.13 -7.82
N ILE A 400 -0.38 -2.09 -8.57
CA ILE A 400 -1.49 -2.96 -8.17
C ILE A 400 -0.98 -4.40 -8.13
N ASN A 401 -1.20 -5.09 -7.00
CA ASN A 401 -0.76 -6.47 -6.83
C ASN A 401 -1.94 -7.34 -6.39
N ILE A 402 -2.08 -8.51 -7.01
CA ILE A 402 -3.16 -9.47 -6.78
C ILE A 402 -2.58 -10.76 -6.25
N PHE A 403 -3.15 -11.22 -5.16
CA PHE A 403 -2.77 -12.43 -4.46
C PHE A 403 -3.92 -13.44 -4.53
N GLU A 404 -3.59 -14.72 -4.62
CA GLU A 404 -4.58 -15.78 -4.71
C GLU A 404 -4.18 -16.96 -3.80
N ARG A 405 -5.11 -17.44 -2.99
CA ARG A 405 -4.96 -18.66 -2.22
C ARG A 405 -5.21 -19.88 -3.13
N ARG A 406 -4.30 -20.85 -3.10
CA ARG A 406 -4.26 -21.99 -4.03
C ARG A 406 -4.75 -23.31 -3.46
N ASP A 407 -5.13 -23.34 -2.21
CA ASP A 407 -5.65 -24.52 -1.48
C ASP A 407 -7.07 -24.30 -0.92
#